data_332a12acff9b42585c28fb09d15804ba
#
_entry.id   332a12acff9b42585c28fb09d15804ba
#
_cell.length_a   1.000
_cell.length_b   1.000
_cell.length_c   1.000
_cell.angle_alpha   90.00
_cell.angle_beta   90.00
_cell.angle_gamma   90.00
#
_symmetry.space_group_name_H-M   'P 1'
#
loop_
_entity.id
_entity.type
_entity.pdbx_description
1 polymer ?
#
loop_
_entity_poly.entity_id
_entity_poly.type
_entity_poly.pdbx_seq_one_letter_code
_entity_poly.pdbx_strand_id
1 'polypeptide(L)'
;MLDISFNFINKIKRNLFPFYKNKELKFVFNKLQEGFSAETITARFVGGCVRKYLINDKVDDIDIATILSTKEIEEKFKDTNFKVIKTGITHGTVTLVSKKFKLELTTLRKDVETYGRHAEVEYISDWQLDSERRDFTINAIYLDINGNIFDPQMGTVDLKNNNVKFIGDPQKRIEEDYLRIIRFIRFKIMYNSKVEPTTNDAVKQNLNGIKKISKERILTELYKILDLKNFINLNESGYLKEIFTLVFPEFDNLKRLDRLKKICDHSQINKELLLAVLLIDEKNSHEYFGHKYNVSNNIKDKLDLLAKNLRLLKENKDFFNKDLEKNIYLNNKNHLISLNILNFVIDTKYKFKDFSENLKKILRSKTYEFNIDGKYLIDNGMEQGVLMGKVLKKIEEEWIKNNFKITKKQVHEIIRLYSN
;
A
#
# COMPACT_ATOMS: atom_id res chain seq x y z
N MET A 1 -5.78 -26.72 0.63
CA MET A 1 -7.19 -27.04 0.26
C MET A 1 -8.10 -25.78 0.24
N LEU A 2 -7.98 -24.83 1.18
CA LEU A 2 -8.81 -23.62 1.21
C LEU A 2 -8.62 -22.68 -0.01
N ASP A 3 -7.42 -22.58 -0.56
CA ASP A 3 -7.12 -21.73 -1.73
C ASP A 3 -7.76 -22.23 -3.04
N ILE A 4 -7.89 -23.54 -3.21
CA ILE A 4 -8.48 -24.14 -4.42
C ILE A 4 -10.00 -23.92 -4.43
N SER A 5 -10.65 -24.05 -3.28
CA SER A 5 -12.09 -23.82 -3.15
C SER A 5 -12.45 -22.34 -3.31
N PHE A 6 -11.62 -21.43 -2.81
CA PHE A 6 -11.81 -19.98 -2.94
C PHE A 6 -11.68 -19.51 -4.40
N ASN A 7 -10.68 -20.01 -5.12
CA ASN A 7 -10.50 -19.73 -6.54
C ASN A 7 -11.66 -20.27 -7.41
N PHE A 8 -12.19 -21.45 -7.07
CA PHE A 8 -13.33 -22.05 -7.77
C PHE A 8 -14.62 -21.24 -7.56
N ILE A 9 -14.90 -20.82 -6.32
CA ILE A 9 -16.04 -19.98 -5.99
C ILE A 9 -15.95 -18.61 -6.68
N ASN A 10 -14.77 -17.99 -6.72
CA ASN A 10 -14.55 -16.72 -7.40
C ASN A 10 -14.75 -16.85 -8.92
N LYS A 11 -14.34 -17.97 -9.51
CA LYS A 11 -14.55 -18.26 -10.94
C LYS A 11 -16.05 -18.39 -11.27
N ILE A 12 -16.82 -19.06 -10.41
CA ILE A 12 -18.27 -19.19 -10.57
C ILE A 12 -18.94 -17.81 -10.43
N LYS A 13 -18.59 -17.04 -9.39
CA LYS A 13 -19.11 -15.67 -9.19
C LYS A 13 -18.79 -14.76 -10.37
N ARG A 14 -17.58 -14.83 -10.91
CA ARG A 14 -17.18 -14.04 -12.09
C ARG A 14 -18.04 -14.37 -13.30
N ASN A 15 -18.29 -15.65 -13.57
CA ASN A 15 -19.05 -16.08 -14.73
C ASN A 15 -20.56 -15.73 -14.60
N LEU A 16 -21.12 -15.80 -13.39
CA LEU A 16 -22.52 -15.48 -13.13
C LEU A 16 -22.75 -13.97 -12.97
N PHE A 17 -21.81 -13.26 -12.34
CA PHE A 17 -21.93 -11.85 -11.98
C PHE A 17 -20.67 -11.07 -12.36
N PRO A 18 -20.31 -10.97 -13.64
CA PRO A 18 -19.15 -10.23 -14.07
C PRO A 18 -19.32 -8.74 -13.74
N PHE A 19 -18.23 -8.08 -13.29
CA PHE A 19 -18.27 -6.69 -12.81
C PHE A 19 -18.85 -5.72 -13.84
N TYR A 20 -18.57 -5.94 -15.12
CA TYR A 20 -19.02 -5.09 -16.21
C TYR A 20 -20.54 -5.13 -16.45
N LYS A 21 -21.27 -6.14 -15.93
CA LYS A 21 -22.74 -6.20 -15.99
C LYS A 21 -23.44 -5.32 -14.93
N ASN A 22 -22.68 -4.61 -14.10
CA ASN A 22 -23.25 -3.69 -13.12
C ASN A 22 -24.08 -2.59 -13.78
N LYS A 23 -25.26 -2.27 -13.23
CA LYS A 23 -26.20 -1.30 -13.79
C LYS A 23 -25.61 0.12 -13.90
N GLU A 24 -24.83 0.55 -12.89
CA GLU A 24 -24.20 1.88 -12.93
C GLU A 24 -23.10 1.94 -14.01
N LEU A 25 -22.32 0.88 -14.19
CA LEU A 25 -21.32 0.81 -15.26
C LEU A 25 -21.98 0.81 -16.64
N LYS A 26 -23.08 0.06 -16.81
CA LYS A 26 -23.86 0.12 -18.05
C LYS A 26 -24.39 1.51 -18.34
N PHE A 27 -24.89 2.21 -17.31
CA PHE A 27 -25.31 3.61 -17.46
C PHE A 27 -24.16 4.50 -17.94
N VAL A 28 -22.96 4.38 -17.33
CA VAL A 28 -21.77 5.14 -17.75
C VAL A 28 -21.42 4.87 -19.21
N PHE A 29 -21.37 3.61 -19.62
CA PHE A 29 -21.05 3.24 -21.00
C PHE A 29 -22.11 3.73 -21.99
N ASN A 30 -23.40 3.65 -21.63
CA ASN A 30 -24.48 4.19 -22.45
C ASN A 30 -24.33 5.72 -22.63
N LYS A 31 -24.01 6.44 -21.53
CA LYS A 31 -23.76 7.88 -21.59
C LYS A 31 -22.56 8.24 -22.50
N LEU A 32 -21.50 7.47 -22.44
CA LEU A 32 -20.34 7.66 -23.31
C LEU A 32 -20.69 7.36 -24.79
N GLN A 33 -21.63 6.44 -25.04
CA GLN A 33 -22.06 6.05 -26.37
C GLN A 33 -23.06 7.03 -27.03
N GLU A 34 -23.77 7.85 -26.26
CA GLU A 34 -24.74 8.82 -26.76
C GLU A 34 -24.12 9.72 -27.86
N GLY A 35 -24.79 9.83 -29.00
CA GLY A 35 -24.35 10.63 -30.14
C GLY A 35 -23.40 9.92 -31.11
N PHE A 36 -23.06 8.65 -30.85
CA PHE A 36 -22.24 7.81 -31.73
C PHE A 36 -23.05 6.66 -32.32
N SER A 37 -22.64 6.15 -33.49
CA SER A 37 -23.25 4.96 -34.10
C SER A 37 -23.03 3.72 -33.21
N ALA A 38 -23.90 2.71 -33.33
CA ALA A 38 -23.76 1.46 -32.61
C ALA A 38 -22.46 0.68 -32.93
N GLU A 39 -21.87 0.94 -34.07
CA GLU A 39 -20.64 0.32 -34.53
C GLU A 39 -19.39 0.99 -33.94
N THR A 40 -19.50 2.23 -33.47
CA THR A 40 -18.39 2.98 -32.87
C THR A 40 -18.22 2.55 -31.42
N ILE A 41 -17.07 2.00 -31.08
CA ILE A 41 -16.75 1.67 -29.69
C ILE A 41 -16.13 2.88 -29.02
N THR A 42 -16.88 3.54 -28.14
CA THR A 42 -16.48 4.79 -27.49
C THR A 42 -15.68 4.59 -26.20
N ALA A 43 -15.84 3.45 -25.53
CA ALA A 43 -15.19 3.17 -24.25
C ALA A 43 -14.91 1.67 -24.05
N ARG A 44 -13.84 1.37 -23.33
CA ARG A 44 -13.47 0.03 -22.85
C ARG A 44 -12.86 0.12 -21.47
N PHE A 45 -13.09 -0.89 -20.64
CA PHE A 45 -12.28 -1.11 -19.45
C PHE A 45 -10.86 -1.48 -19.82
N VAL A 46 -9.87 -1.12 -19.00
CA VAL A 46 -8.46 -1.38 -19.33
C VAL A 46 -7.59 -1.54 -18.08
N GLY A 47 -6.42 -2.13 -18.21
CA GLY A 47 -5.41 -2.15 -17.17
C GLY A 47 -5.74 -3.07 -15.98
N GLY A 48 -5.71 -2.51 -14.76
CA GLY A 48 -5.83 -3.27 -13.51
C GLY A 48 -7.11 -4.06 -13.38
N CYS A 49 -8.25 -3.45 -13.69
CA CYS A 49 -9.56 -4.07 -13.54
C CYS A 49 -9.75 -5.27 -14.49
N VAL A 50 -9.31 -5.13 -15.75
CA VAL A 50 -9.40 -6.22 -16.74
C VAL A 50 -8.48 -7.38 -16.34
N ARG A 51 -7.26 -7.08 -15.96
CA ARG A 51 -6.28 -8.09 -15.54
C ARG A 51 -6.76 -8.87 -14.33
N LYS A 52 -7.24 -8.17 -13.27
CA LYS A 52 -7.82 -8.81 -12.07
C LYS A 52 -9.03 -9.69 -12.42
N TYR A 53 -9.91 -9.18 -13.29
CA TYR A 53 -11.04 -9.96 -13.78
C TYR A 53 -10.61 -11.26 -14.46
N LEU A 54 -9.61 -11.21 -15.35
CA LEU A 54 -9.15 -12.37 -16.10
C LEU A 54 -8.50 -13.46 -15.21
N ILE A 55 -7.83 -13.07 -14.13
CA ILE A 55 -7.24 -14.01 -13.17
C ILE A 55 -8.16 -14.38 -12.00
N ASN A 56 -9.43 -14.00 -12.04
CA ASN A 56 -10.43 -14.24 -10.99
C ASN A 56 -10.13 -13.55 -9.64
N ASP A 57 -9.39 -12.45 -9.68
CA ASP A 57 -9.14 -11.62 -8.51
C ASP A 57 -10.25 -10.57 -8.32
N LYS A 58 -10.30 -9.96 -7.13
CA LYS A 58 -11.26 -8.91 -6.81
C LYS A 58 -10.95 -7.64 -7.61
N VAL A 59 -11.96 -7.14 -8.34
CA VAL A 59 -11.90 -5.85 -9.03
C VAL A 59 -12.34 -4.76 -8.07
N ASP A 60 -11.48 -3.81 -7.77
CA ASP A 60 -11.69 -2.70 -6.84
C ASP A 60 -11.53 -1.32 -7.50
N ASP A 61 -10.51 -1.15 -8.34
CA ASP A 61 -10.29 0.07 -9.11
C ASP A 61 -10.71 -0.15 -10.55
N ILE A 62 -11.49 0.77 -11.13
CA ILE A 62 -12.00 0.63 -12.50
C ILE A 62 -11.46 1.77 -13.35
N ASP A 63 -10.61 1.40 -14.31
CA ASP A 63 -10.06 2.28 -15.33
C ASP A 63 -10.80 2.07 -16.64
N ILE A 64 -11.21 3.17 -17.27
CA ILE A 64 -11.90 3.19 -18.57
C ILE A 64 -11.08 4.04 -19.54
N ALA A 65 -10.73 3.46 -20.67
CA ALA A 65 -10.19 4.19 -21.80
C ALA A 65 -11.35 4.61 -22.71
N THR A 66 -11.30 5.81 -23.30
CA THR A 66 -12.38 6.36 -24.14
C THR A 66 -11.83 7.25 -25.24
N ILE A 67 -12.54 7.30 -26.37
CA ILE A 67 -12.22 8.24 -27.46
C ILE A 67 -12.68 9.67 -27.16
N LEU A 68 -13.52 9.87 -26.12
CA LEU A 68 -14.07 11.17 -25.76
C LEU A 68 -13.01 12.03 -25.06
N SER A 69 -13.01 13.32 -25.35
CA SER A 69 -12.24 14.30 -24.62
C SER A 69 -12.78 14.52 -23.20
N THR A 70 -11.96 15.06 -22.31
CA THR A 70 -12.37 15.38 -20.95
C THR A 70 -13.54 16.38 -20.89
N LYS A 71 -13.65 17.28 -21.86
CA LYS A 71 -14.77 18.25 -21.97
C LYS A 71 -16.07 17.54 -22.34
N GLU A 72 -16.06 16.65 -23.34
CA GLU A 72 -17.23 15.86 -23.70
C GLU A 72 -17.71 14.97 -22.55
N ILE A 73 -16.80 14.38 -21.79
CA ILE A 73 -17.14 13.61 -20.60
C ILE A 73 -17.83 14.50 -19.56
N GLU A 74 -17.31 15.71 -19.29
CA GLU A 74 -17.92 16.68 -18.37
C GLU A 74 -19.35 17.03 -18.79
N GLU A 75 -19.56 17.35 -20.05
CA GLU A 75 -20.89 17.70 -20.58
C GLU A 75 -21.89 16.56 -20.45
N LYS A 76 -21.49 15.33 -20.81
CA LYS A 76 -22.34 14.13 -20.74
C LYS A 76 -22.76 13.78 -19.30
N PHE A 77 -21.93 14.09 -18.30
CA PHE A 77 -22.20 13.71 -16.90
C PHE A 77 -22.70 14.89 -16.03
N LYS A 78 -22.82 16.12 -16.59
CA LYS A 78 -23.20 17.33 -15.85
C LYS A 78 -24.50 17.18 -15.05
N ASP A 79 -25.52 16.57 -15.63
CA ASP A 79 -26.87 16.41 -15.05
C ASP A 79 -27.13 14.97 -14.60
N THR A 80 -26.10 14.29 -14.10
CA THR A 80 -26.19 12.92 -13.61
C THR A 80 -25.84 12.80 -12.12
N ASN A 81 -26.04 11.63 -11.55
CA ASN A 81 -25.62 11.32 -10.18
C ASN A 81 -24.11 11.15 -10.01
N PHE A 82 -23.32 11.34 -11.07
CA PHE A 82 -21.85 11.27 -11.02
C PHE A 82 -21.25 12.67 -10.91
N LYS A 83 -20.38 12.83 -9.93
CA LYS A 83 -19.53 14.05 -9.82
C LYS A 83 -18.29 13.85 -10.68
N VAL A 84 -18.02 14.77 -11.59
CA VAL A 84 -16.78 14.78 -12.39
C VAL A 84 -15.70 15.55 -11.63
N ILE A 85 -14.56 14.87 -11.37
CA ILE A 85 -13.40 15.46 -10.71
C ILE A 85 -12.23 15.49 -11.69
N LYS A 86 -11.62 16.65 -11.84
CA LYS A 86 -10.50 16.91 -12.75
C LYS A 86 -9.16 16.46 -12.15
N THR A 87 -8.93 15.16 -12.08
CA THR A 87 -7.75 14.59 -11.40
C THR A 87 -6.46 14.63 -12.22
N GLY A 88 -6.55 14.71 -13.55
CA GLY A 88 -5.38 14.64 -14.44
C GLY A 88 -5.64 15.19 -15.84
N ILE A 89 -6.18 16.42 -15.93
CA ILE A 89 -6.55 17.04 -17.22
C ILE A 89 -5.37 17.10 -18.18
N THR A 90 -4.19 17.44 -17.71
CA THR A 90 -2.96 17.49 -18.51
C THR A 90 -2.62 16.15 -19.17
N HIS A 91 -3.20 15.07 -18.67
CA HIS A 91 -3.02 13.71 -19.19
C HIS A 91 -4.32 13.12 -19.76
N GLY A 92 -5.35 13.94 -19.97
CA GLY A 92 -6.63 13.49 -20.51
C GLY A 92 -7.43 12.58 -19.55
N THR A 93 -7.23 12.71 -18.23
CA THR A 93 -7.91 11.86 -17.25
C THR A 93 -8.87 12.67 -16.37
N VAL A 94 -10.08 12.15 -16.20
CA VAL A 94 -11.09 12.61 -15.25
C VAL A 94 -11.56 11.46 -14.37
N THR A 95 -12.00 11.77 -13.16
CA THR A 95 -12.59 10.78 -12.26
C THR A 95 -14.09 11.03 -12.12
N LEU A 96 -14.90 10.01 -12.42
CA LEU A 96 -16.33 10.00 -12.10
C LEU A 96 -16.54 9.36 -10.73
N VAL A 97 -17.19 10.08 -9.84
CA VAL A 97 -17.48 9.61 -8.47
C VAL A 97 -18.98 9.53 -8.25
N SER A 98 -19.47 8.34 -7.87
CA SER A 98 -20.82 8.10 -7.34
C SER A 98 -20.76 7.64 -5.89
N LYS A 99 -21.90 7.35 -5.27
CA LYS A 99 -21.95 6.74 -3.92
C LYS A 99 -21.26 5.36 -3.85
N LYS A 100 -21.18 4.63 -4.98
CA LYS A 100 -20.68 3.25 -5.03
C LYS A 100 -19.37 3.10 -5.78
N PHE A 101 -19.08 3.98 -6.74
CA PHE A 101 -17.95 3.85 -7.65
C PHE A 101 -17.10 5.11 -7.71
N LYS A 102 -15.82 4.88 -7.85
CA LYS A 102 -14.83 5.84 -8.32
C LYS A 102 -14.24 5.25 -9.59
N LEU A 103 -14.48 5.90 -10.74
CA LEU A 103 -14.07 5.43 -12.06
C LEU A 103 -13.06 6.43 -12.64
N GLU A 104 -11.93 5.95 -13.12
CA GLU A 104 -10.97 6.80 -13.84
C GLU A 104 -11.19 6.64 -15.34
N LEU A 105 -11.52 7.76 -16.01
CA LEU A 105 -11.71 7.81 -17.46
C LEU A 105 -10.53 8.53 -18.09
N THR A 106 -9.85 7.86 -19.01
CA THR A 106 -8.70 8.43 -19.72
C THR A 106 -8.96 8.42 -21.21
N THR A 107 -8.85 9.60 -21.85
CA THR A 107 -8.93 9.75 -23.31
C THR A 107 -7.79 8.99 -23.98
N LEU A 108 -8.09 8.27 -25.06
CA LEU A 108 -7.08 7.60 -25.89
C LEU A 108 -6.06 8.61 -26.38
N ARG A 109 -4.79 8.24 -26.32
CA ARG A 109 -3.71 9.11 -26.72
C ARG A 109 -2.51 8.32 -27.21
N LYS A 110 -1.66 8.97 -28.00
CA LYS A 110 -0.27 8.55 -28.23
C LYS A 110 0.68 9.55 -27.57
N ASP A 111 1.79 9.08 -27.10
CA ASP A 111 2.84 9.92 -26.54
C ASP A 111 3.73 10.39 -27.72
N VAL A 112 3.83 11.73 -27.95
CA VAL A 112 4.61 12.31 -29.05
C VAL A 112 6.07 12.47 -28.63
N GLU A 113 6.30 13.07 -27.46
CA GLU A 113 7.60 13.17 -26.82
C GLU A 113 7.44 12.86 -25.32
N THR A 114 8.33 12.03 -24.80
CA THR A 114 8.27 11.61 -23.39
C THR A 114 9.50 12.13 -22.63
N TYR A 115 9.23 12.94 -21.59
CA TYR A 115 10.23 13.41 -20.62
C TYR A 115 9.82 12.94 -19.21
N GLY A 116 9.98 11.67 -18.94
CA GLY A 116 9.60 11.08 -17.65
C GLY A 116 8.10 11.10 -17.38
N ARG A 117 7.60 12.02 -16.54
CA ARG A 117 6.15 12.16 -16.24
C ARG A 117 5.41 13.02 -17.25
N HIS A 118 6.10 13.93 -17.93
CA HIS A 118 5.51 14.86 -18.89
C HIS A 118 5.71 14.27 -20.29
N ALA A 119 4.61 13.89 -20.91
CA ALA A 119 4.55 13.58 -22.31
C ALA A 119 3.71 14.64 -23.00
N GLU A 120 4.19 15.18 -24.10
CA GLU A 120 3.27 15.81 -25.04
C GLU A 120 2.40 14.72 -25.62
N VAL A 121 1.09 14.84 -25.41
CA VAL A 121 0.14 13.81 -25.80
C VAL A 121 -0.72 14.30 -26.96
N GLU A 122 -0.90 13.47 -27.95
CA GLU A 122 -1.90 13.66 -28.99
C GLU A 122 -3.09 12.75 -28.72
N TYR A 123 -4.28 13.34 -28.61
CA TYR A 123 -5.50 12.55 -28.44
C TYR A 123 -5.89 11.89 -29.74
N ILE A 124 -6.25 10.62 -29.66
CA ILE A 124 -6.53 9.76 -30.80
C ILE A 124 -7.84 8.99 -30.60
N SER A 125 -8.34 8.36 -31.64
CA SER A 125 -9.45 7.41 -31.58
C SER A 125 -9.02 5.97 -31.87
N ASP A 126 -7.74 5.74 -32.11
CA ASP A 126 -7.17 4.43 -32.46
C ASP A 126 -6.76 3.66 -31.19
N TRP A 127 -7.42 2.53 -30.97
CA TRP A 127 -7.21 1.63 -29.84
C TRP A 127 -5.88 0.88 -29.91
N GLN A 128 -5.39 0.58 -31.11
CA GLN A 128 -4.11 -0.08 -31.32
C GLN A 128 -2.98 0.86 -30.86
N LEU A 129 -2.99 2.11 -31.33
CA LEU A 129 -1.99 3.11 -30.95
C LEU A 129 -2.01 3.44 -29.45
N ASP A 130 -3.19 3.52 -28.80
CA ASP A 130 -3.24 3.68 -27.34
C ASP A 130 -2.61 2.51 -26.60
N SER A 131 -2.74 1.29 -27.14
CA SER A 131 -2.14 0.10 -26.52
C SER A 131 -0.60 0.15 -26.56
N GLU A 132 -0.03 0.66 -27.61
CA GLU A 132 1.43 0.71 -27.86
C GLU A 132 2.18 1.61 -26.88
N ARG A 133 1.54 2.68 -26.38
CA ARG A 133 2.17 3.55 -25.36
C ARG A 133 2.19 2.96 -23.96
N ARG A 134 1.44 1.89 -23.68
CA ARG A 134 1.36 1.29 -22.36
C ARG A 134 2.67 0.56 -22.00
N ASP A 135 2.88 0.33 -20.70
CA ASP A 135 4.14 -0.24 -20.19
C ASP A 135 4.31 -1.73 -20.51
N PHE A 136 3.30 -2.54 -20.15
CA PHE A 136 3.35 -4.00 -20.24
C PHE A 136 2.17 -4.56 -21.03
N THR A 137 2.38 -5.65 -21.74
CA THR A 137 1.34 -6.35 -22.52
C THR A 137 0.11 -6.66 -21.69
N ILE A 138 0.30 -7.13 -20.44
CA ILE A 138 -0.76 -7.43 -19.49
C ILE A 138 -1.58 -6.21 -19.02
N ASN A 139 -1.12 -4.99 -19.29
CA ASN A 139 -1.81 -3.74 -18.97
C ASN A 139 -2.50 -3.13 -20.20
N ALA A 140 -2.32 -3.73 -21.39
CA ALA A 140 -2.91 -3.30 -22.65
C ALA A 140 -4.04 -4.23 -23.12
N ILE A 141 -4.68 -4.92 -22.19
CA ILE A 141 -5.87 -5.73 -22.46
C ILE A 141 -7.09 -4.86 -22.19
N TYR A 142 -7.99 -4.79 -23.16
CA TYR A 142 -9.23 -4.01 -23.08
C TYR A 142 -10.43 -4.95 -23.04
N LEU A 143 -11.50 -4.52 -22.35
CA LEU A 143 -12.74 -5.25 -22.23
C LEU A 143 -13.92 -4.28 -22.47
N ASP A 144 -14.82 -4.62 -23.36
CA ASP A 144 -16.04 -3.81 -23.55
C ASP A 144 -17.13 -4.13 -22.52
N ILE A 145 -18.23 -3.37 -22.57
CA ILE A 145 -19.37 -3.55 -21.68
C ILE A 145 -20.13 -4.87 -21.92
N ASN A 146 -19.92 -5.53 -23.03
CA ASN A 146 -20.53 -6.81 -23.38
C ASN A 146 -19.64 -8.01 -22.98
N GLY A 147 -18.38 -7.74 -22.59
CA GLY A 147 -17.43 -8.77 -22.19
C GLY A 147 -16.52 -9.23 -23.33
N ASN A 148 -16.51 -8.53 -24.46
CA ASN A 148 -15.58 -8.82 -25.56
C ASN A 148 -14.20 -8.23 -25.24
N ILE A 149 -13.17 -9.04 -25.51
CA ILE A 149 -11.77 -8.67 -25.26
C ILE A 149 -11.20 -8.10 -26.57
N PHE A 150 -10.50 -6.97 -26.46
CA PHE A 150 -9.60 -6.44 -27.47
C PHE A 150 -8.17 -6.46 -26.92
N ASP A 151 -7.30 -7.27 -27.49
CA ASP A 151 -5.96 -7.58 -26.96
C ASP A 151 -4.89 -7.47 -28.06
N PRO A 152 -4.58 -6.25 -28.50
CA PRO A 152 -3.64 -6.05 -29.61
C PRO A 152 -2.19 -6.40 -29.28
N GLN A 153 -1.84 -6.48 -27.98
CA GLN A 153 -0.48 -6.75 -27.52
C GLN A 153 -0.30 -8.18 -26.99
N MET A 154 -1.25 -9.09 -27.22
CA MET A 154 -1.23 -10.48 -26.75
C MET A 154 -1.09 -10.63 -25.21
N GLY A 155 -1.57 -9.63 -24.47
CA GLY A 155 -1.44 -9.57 -23.01
C GLY A 155 -2.19 -10.69 -22.28
N THR A 156 -3.28 -11.22 -22.86
CA THR A 156 -4.01 -12.37 -22.30
C THR A 156 -3.17 -13.65 -22.30
N VAL A 157 -2.36 -13.87 -23.32
CA VAL A 157 -1.42 -15.00 -23.40
C VAL A 157 -0.33 -14.85 -22.35
N ASP A 158 0.26 -13.66 -22.26
CA ASP A 158 1.29 -13.36 -21.25
C ASP A 158 0.74 -13.50 -19.84
N LEU A 159 -0.47 -12.99 -19.57
CA LEU A 159 -1.12 -13.09 -18.27
C LEU A 159 -1.38 -14.55 -17.88
N LYS A 160 -1.86 -15.39 -18.81
CA LYS A 160 -2.11 -16.82 -18.58
C LYS A 160 -0.82 -17.57 -18.25
N ASN A 161 0.30 -17.17 -18.85
CA ASN A 161 1.61 -17.76 -18.65
C ASN A 161 2.39 -17.12 -17.47
N ASN A 162 1.78 -16.22 -16.71
CA ASN A 162 2.44 -15.41 -15.68
C ASN A 162 3.66 -14.66 -16.22
N ASN A 163 3.61 -14.21 -17.45
CA ASN A 163 4.70 -13.52 -18.10
C ASN A 163 4.49 -12.00 -18.04
N VAL A 164 5.56 -11.26 -17.74
CA VAL A 164 5.54 -9.79 -17.68
C VAL A 164 6.53 -9.28 -18.72
N LYS A 165 5.99 -8.75 -19.83
CA LYS A 165 6.75 -8.23 -20.96
C LYS A 165 6.45 -6.75 -21.17
N PHE A 166 7.49 -5.99 -21.51
CA PHE A 166 7.32 -4.65 -22.07
C PHE A 166 6.65 -4.70 -23.44
N ILE A 167 5.88 -3.69 -23.77
CA ILE A 167 5.36 -3.50 -25.11
C ILE A 167 6.47 -2.86 -25.96
N GLY A 168 6.87 -3.54 -27.03
CA GLY A 168 8.01 -3.12 -27.84
C GLY A 168 9.38 -3.37 -27.21
N ASP A 169 10.33 -2.50 -27.49
CA ASP A 169 11.71 -2.62 -27.04
C ASP A 169 11.88 -2.21 -25.56
N PRO A 170 12.34 -3.09 -24.66
CA PRO A 170 12.47 -2.80 -23.22
C PRO A 170 13.37 -1.61 -22.91
N GLN A 171 14.47 -1.44 -23.67
CA GLN A 171 15.42 -0.36 -23.47
C GLN A 171 14.74 0.99 -23.69
N LYS A 172 14.09 1.16 -24.83
CA LYS A 172 13.36 2.39 -25.18
C LYS A 172 12.25 2.69 -24.19
N ARG A 173 11.48 1.66 -23.81
CA ARG A 173 10.35 1.80 -22.85
C ARG A 173 10.82 2.24 -21.48
N ILE A 174 11.97 1.80 -21.03
CA ILE A 174 12.55 2.22 -19.73
C ILE A 174 13.09 3.65 -19.81
N GLU A 175 13.74 4.01 -20.92
CA GLU A 175 14.28 5.37 -21.13
C GLU A 175 13.20 6.45 -21.18
N GLU A 176 12.00 6.13 -21.70
CA GLU A 176 10.84 7.03 -21.66
C GLU A 176 10.37 7.35 -20.25
N ASP A 177 10.35 6.38 -19.33
CA ASP A 177 10.01 6.55 -17.91
C ASP A 177 10.70 5.48 -17.04
N TYR A 178 11.75 5.88 -16.34
CA TYR A 178 12.52 4.99 -15.47
C TYR A 178 11.69 4.36 -14.33
N LEU A 179 10.50 4.91 -13.99
CA LEU A 179 9.59 4.29 -13.02
C LEU A 179 9.14 2.89 -13.47
N ARG A 180 9.18 2.64 -14.78
CA ARG A 180 8.84 1.32 -15.34
C ARG A 180 9.75 0.21 -14.82
N ILE A 181 10.99 0.52 -14.38
CA ILE A 181 11.86 -0.45 -13.70
C ILE A 181 11.21 -0.91 -12.38
N ILE A 182 10.75 0.02 -11.55
CA ILE A 182 10.11 -0.31 -10.26
C ILE A 182 8.78 -1.05 -10.48
N ARG A 183 8.01 -0.60 -11.48
CA ARG A 183 6.78 -1.27 -11.90
C ARG A 183 7.04 -2.69 -12.41
N PHE A 184 8.12 -2.90 -13.17
CA PHE A 184 8.56 -4.22 -13.63
C PHE A 184 8.84 -5.14 -12.45
N ILE A 185 9.64 -4.70 -11.46
CA ILE A 185 9.89 -5.46 -10.23
C ILE A 185 8.56 -5.83 -9.56
N ARG A 186 7.65 -4.87 -9.42
CA ARG A 186 6.33 -5.08 -8.82
C ARG A 186 5.54 -6.19 -9.53
N PHE A 187 5.42 -6.13 -10.84
CA PHE A 187 4.67 -7.13 -11.59
C PHE A 187 5.36 -8.49 -11.61
N LYS A 188 6.71 -8.52 -11.67
CA LYS A 188 7.47 -9.77 -11.57
C LYS A 188 7.25 -10.47 -10.21
N ILE A 189 7.23 -9.73 -9.11
CA ILE A 189 6.89 -10.27 -7.78
C ILE A 189 5.42 -10.72 -7.75
N MET A 190 4.49 -9.88 -8.27
CA MET A 190 3.05 -10.17 -8.25
C MET A 190 2.72 -11.49 -8.94
N TYR A 191 3.30 -11.75 -10.11
CA TYR A 191 3.01 -12.93 -10.93
C TYR A 191 4.02 -14.06 -10.78
N ASN A 192 5.03 -13.91 -9.92
CA ASN A 192 6.16 -14.85 -9.82
C ASN A 192 6.75 -15.19 -11.20
N SER A 193 6.91 -14.17 -12.03
CA SER A 193 7.23 -14.29 -13.46
C SER A 193 8.73 -14.51 -13.66
N LYS A 194 9.09 -15.37 -14.61
CA LYS A 194 10.48 -15.51 -15.06
C LYS A 194 10.93 -14.26 -15.78
N VAL A 195 12.22 -13.98 -15.75
CA VAL A 195 12.82 -12.81 -16.40
C VAL A 195 13.49 -13.26 -17.70
N GLU A 196 13.20 -12.53 -18.77
CA GLU A 196 13.91 -12.72 -20.05
C GLU A 196 15.28 -12.01 -20.00
N PRO A 197 16.37 -12.60 -20.53
CA PRO A 197 17.71 -12.03 -20.48
C PRO A 197 17.79 -10.60 -21.04
N THR A 198 17.18 -10.34 -22.19
CA THR A 198 17.16 -9.01 -22.83
C THR A 198 16.52 -7.93 -21.97
N THR A 199 15.41 -8.24 -21.33
CA THR A 199 14.74 -7.34 -20.37
C THR A 199 15.61 -7.10 -19.14
N ASN A 200 16.31 -8.14 -18.66
CA ASN A 200 17.23 -8.06 -17.54
C ASN A 200 18.35 -7.04 -17.83
N ASP A 201 18.98 -7.15 -18.98
CA ASP A 201 20.07 -6.28 -19.38
C ASP A 201 19.61 -4.82 -19.53
N ALA A 202 18.46 -4.60 -20.15
CA ALA A 202 17.86 -3.27 -20.27
C ALA A 202 17.58 -2.65 -18.88
N VAL A 203 17.04 -3.42 -17.94
CA VAL A 203 16.81 -2.95 -16.56
C VAL A 203 18.12 -2.59 -15.87
N LYS A 204 19.15 -3.45 -15.93
CA LYS A 204 20.45 -3.21 -15.28
C LYS A 204 21.16 -1.98 -15.84
N GLN A 205 21.14 -1.80 -17.16
CA GLN A 205 21.79 -0.65 -17.83
C GLN A 205 21.14 0.69 -17.45
N ASN A 206 19.86 0.69 -17.10
CA ASN A 206 19.07 1.90 -16.84
C ASN A 206 18.85 2.23 -15.37
N LEU A 207 19.42 1.49 -14.42
CA LEU A 207 19.25 1.73 -12.98
C LEU A 207 19.60 3.15 -12.55
N ASN A 208 20.59 3.77 -13.15
CA ASN A 208 20.98 5.16 -12.86
C ASN A 208 19.84 6.17 -13.16
N GLY A 209 18.95 5.84 -14.08
CA GLY A 209 17.80 6.68 -14.42
C GLY A 209 16.79 6.83 -13.27
N ILE A 210 16.79 5.92 -12.29
CA ILE A 210 15.91 5.98 -11.11
C ILE A 210 16.15 7.26 -10.31
N LYS A 211 17.37 7.79 -10.31
CA LYS A 211 17.71 9.06 -9.64
C LYS A 211 16.97 10.27 -10.21
N LYS A 212 16.42 10.16 -11.43
CA LYS A 212 15.64 11.21 -12.09
C LYS A 212 14.13 11.17 -11.72
N ILE A 213 13.69 10.14 -11.00
CA ILE A 213 12.29 9.97 -10.61
C ILE A 213 12.02 10.71 -9.31
N SER A 214 10.84 11.34 -9.18
CA SER A 214 10.45 11.97 -7.91
C SER A 214 10.31 10.94 -6.79
N LYS A 215 10.67 11.34 -5.58
CA LYS A 215 10.66 10.48 -4.38
C LYS A 215 9.27 9.93 -4.10
N GLU A 216 8.23 10.73 -4.34
CA GLU A 216 6.83 10.36 -4.13
C GLU A 216 6.39 9.23 -5.08
N ARG A 217 6.83 9.28 -6.35
CA ARG A 217 6.54 8.22 -7.33
C ARG A 217 7.21 6.90 -6.95
N ILE A 218 8.48 6.98 -6.54
CA ILE A 218 9.26 5.82 -6.08
C ILE A 218 8.58 5.21 -4.85
N LEU A 219 8.26 6.02 -3.84
CA LEU A 219 7.64 5.57 -2.60
C LEU A 219 6.25 4.95 -2.83
N THR A 220 5.46 5.54 -3.73
CA THR A 220 4.14 5.01 -4.10
C THR A 220 4.24 3.61 -4.71
N GLU A 221 5.18 3.38 -5.64
CA GLU A 221 5.37 2.05 -6.23
C GLU A 221 6.00 1.07 -5.23
N LEU A 222 6.92 1.52 -4.35
CA LEU A 222 7.46 0.69 -3.29
C LEU A 222 6.37 0.21 -2.33
N TYR A 223 5.45 1.08 -1.91
CA TYR A 223 4.33 0.66 -1.06
C TYR A 223 3.46 -0.40 -1.73
N LYS A 224 3.19 -0.27 -3.04
CA LYS A 224 2.48 -1.31 -3.80
C LYS A 224 3.27 -2.62 -3.87
N ILE A 225 4.60 -2.58 -3.85
CA ILE A 225 5.44 -3.78 -3.79
C ILE A 225 5.33 -4.43 -2.41
N LEU A 226 5.42 -3.64 -1.33
CA LEU A 226 5.32 -4.14 0.04
C LEU A 226 3.94 -4.74 0.37
N ASP A 227 2.88 -4.28 -0.29
CA ASP A 227 1.51 -4.81 -0.14
C ASP A 227 1.31 -6.16 -0.91
N LEU A 228 2.29 -6.60 -1.70
CA LEU A 228 2.18 -7.86 -2.45
C LEU A 228 2.39 -9.08 -1.56
N LYS A 229 1.46 -10.05 -1.64
CA LYS A 229 1.59 -11.34 -0.92
C LYS A 229 2.92 -12.04 -1.17
N ASN A 230 3.38 -12.01 -2.40
CA ASN A 230 4.61 -12.69 -2.80
C ASN A 230 5.90 -11.96 -2.40
N PHE A 231 5.80 -10.72 -1.88
CA PHE A 231 6.98 -9.97 -1.45
C PHE A 231 7.78 -10.69 -0.36
N ILE A 232 7.11 -11.41 0.53
CA ILE A 232 7.77 -12.18 1.59
C ILE A 232 8.70 -13.27 1.04
N ASN A 233 8.55 -13.66 -0.23
CA ASN A 233 9.37 -14.64 -0.92
C ASN A 233 10.55 -14.03 -1.69
N LEU A 234 10.72 -12.71 -1.65
CA LEU A 234 11.73 -12.00 -2.44
C LEU A 234 13.15 -12.52 -2.21
N ASN A 235 13.47 -12.93 -0.97
CA ASN A 235 14.79 -13.46 -0.64
C ASN A 235 15.12 -14.78 -1.35
N GLU A 236 14.12 -15.52 -1.82
CA GLU A 236 14.29 -16.80 -2.54
C GLU A 236 14.58 -16.59 -4.04
N SER A 237 14.27 -15.42 -4.57
CA SER A 237 14.51 -15.09 -5.99
C SER A 237 15.85 -14.37 -6.14
N GLY A 238 16.85 -15.05 -6.69
CA GLY A 238 18.19 -14.50 -6.88
C GLY A 238 18.16 -13.18 -7.67
N TYR A 239 17.53 -13.19 -8.84
CA TYR A 239 17.48 -12.02 -9.72
C TYR A 239 16.63 -10.87 -9.16
N LEU A 240 15.39 -11.14 -8.73
CA LEU A 240 14.51 -10.07 -8.22
C LEU A 240 15.06 -9.44 -6.95
N LYS A 241 15.68 -10.23 -6.09
CA LYS A 241 16.41 -9.75 -4.92
C LYS A 241 17.55 -8.82 -5.32
N GLU A 242 18.38 -9.25 -6.28
CA GLU A 242 19.52 -8.43 -6.78
C GLU A 242 19.00 -7.08 -7.28
N ILE A 243 18.05 -7.05 -8.22
CA ILE A 243 17.52 -5.81 -8.78
C ILE A 243 16.81 -4.97 -7.71
N PHE A 244 16.03 -5.57 -6.83
CA PHE A 244 15.39 -4.85 -5.74
C PHE A 244 16.42 -4.15 -4.84
N THR A 245 17.49 -4.85 -4.48
CA THR A 245 18.57 -4.28 -3.64
C THR A 245 19.34 -3.17 -4.37
N LEU A 246 19.55 -3.30 -5.68
CA LEU A 246 20.18 -2.22 -6.48
C LEU A 246 19.31 -0.97 -6.55
N VAL A 247 17.99 -1.12 -6.62
CA VAL A 247 17.01 -0.01 -6.63
C VAL A 247 16.82 0.60 -5.25
N PHE A 248 16.78 -0.23 -4.22
CA PHE A 248 16.51 0.12 -2.83
C PHE A 248 17.65 -0.39 -1.92
N PRO A 249 18.84 0.20 -1.97
CA PRO A 249 20.01 -0.29 -1.22
C PRO A 249 19.84 -0.23 0.30
N GLU A 250 18.83 0.51 0.79
CA GLU A 250 18.52 0.59 2.22
C GLU A 250 17.99 -0.72 2.80
N PHE A 251 17.47 -1.62 1.93
CA PHE A 251 16.87 -2.89 2.35
C PHE A 251 17.92 -4.02 2.45
N ASP A 252 18.99 -3.80 3.21
CA ASP A 252 20.07 -4.81 3.42
C ASP A 252 19.59 -6.07 4.15
N ASN A 253 18.46 -6.00 4.86
CA ASN A 253 18.01 -7.01 5.78
C ASN A 253 16.97 -7.99 5.18
N LEU A 254 16.95 -8.21 3.86
CA LEU A 254 15.97 -9.08 3.20
C LEU A 254 15.93 -10.52 3.74
N LYS A 255 17.05 -11.04 4.28
CA LYS A 255 17.10 -12.36 4.93
C LYS A 255 16.16 -12.49 6.14
N ARG A 256 15.74 -11.38 6.74
CA ARG A 256 14.78 -11.36 7.85
C ARG A 256 13.39 -11.84 7.41
N LEU A 257 13.05 -11.73 6.12
CA LEU A 257 11.81 -12.27 5.58
C LEU A 257 11.66 -13.77 5.80
N ASP A 258 12.76 -14.55 5.78
CA ASP A 258 12.74 -15.99 6.00
C ASP A 258 12.31 -16.35 7.44
N ARG A 259 12.66 -15.50 8.41
CA ARG A 259 12.20 -15.67 9.80
C ARG A 259 10.77 -15.20 9.97
N LEU A 260 10.39 -14.10 9.31
CA LEU A 260 9.04 -13.57 9.36
C LEU A 260 8.01 -14.60 8.86
N LYS A 261 8.31 -15.32 7.77
CA LYS A 261 7.47 -16.42 7.24
C LYS A 261 7.13 -17.50 8.26
N LYS A 262 7.99 -17.73 9.24
CA LYS A 262 7.80 -18.79 10.25
C LYS A 262 6.72 -18.46 11.27
N ILE A 263 6.35 -17.18 11.42
CA ILE A 263 5.48 -16.69 12.49
C ILE A 263 4.25 -15.92 12.01
N CYS A 264 4.25 -15.43 10.79
CA CYS A 264 3.16 -14.62 10.27
C CYS A 264 2.64 -15.20 8.96
N ASP A 265 1.32 -15.32 8.86
CA ASP A 265 0.67 -15.38 7.55
C ASP A 265 0.67 -13.98 6.93
N HIS A 266 0.78 -13.90 5.61
CA HIS A 266 0.84 -12.63 4.89
C HIS A 266 -0.32 -11.68 5.22
N SER A 267 -1.51 -12.21 5.50
CA SER A 267 -2.70 -11.42 5.86
C SER A 267 -2.55 -10.59 7.14
N GLN A 268 -1.55 -10.91 7.97
CA GLN A 268 -1.25 -10.25 9.25
C GLN A 268 -0.14 -9.21 9.14
N ILE A 269 0.49 -9.11 7.97
CA ILE A 269 1.65 -8.25 7.75
C ILE A 269 1.20 -7.00 6.99
N ASN A 270 1.33 -5.85 7.64
CA ASN A 270 1.15 -4.56 6.98
C ASN A 270 2.51 -3.97 6.54
N LYS A 271 2.45 -2.94 5.70
CA LYS A 271 3.66 -2.29 5.17
C LYS A 271 4.53 -1.65 6.24
N GLU A 272 3.95 -1.11 7.33
CA GLU A 272 4.72 -0.53 8.43
C GLU A 272 5.56 -1.58 9.14
N LEU A 273 5.00 -2.77 9.38
CA LEU A 273 5.74 -3.89 9.96
C LEU A 273 6.84 -4.39 9.02
N LEU A 274 6.59 -4.47 7.70
CA LEU A 274 7.62 -4.82 6.73
C LEU A 274 8.75 -3.79 6.70
N LEU A 275 8.42 -2.50 6.72
CA LEU A 275 9.43 -1.45 6.82
C LEU A 275 10.25 -1.57 8.11
N ALA A 276 9.60 -1.82 9.25
CA ALA A 276 10.30 -2.03 10.52
C ALA A 276 11.24 -3.24 10.46
N VAL A 277 10.77 -4.38 9.95
CA VAL A 277 11.56 -5.60 9.79
C VAL A 277 12.79 -5.38 8.91
N LEU A 278 12.65 -4.63 7.83
CA LEU A 278 13.69 -4.46 6.84
C LEU A 278 14.67 -3.31 7.15
N LEU A 279 14.22 -2.27 7.88
CA LEU A 279 14.96 -1.02 8.04
C LEU A 279 15.42 -0.75 9.47
N ILE A 280 14.81 -1.34 10.52
CA ILE A 280 15.28 -1.10 11.89
C ILE A 280 16.53 -1.92 12.15
N ASP A 281 17.64 -1.22 12.35
CA ASP A 281 18.96 -1.76 12.62
C ASP A 281 19.78 -0.82 13.54
N GLU A 282 21.02 -1.16 13.80
CA GLU A 282 21.92 -0.36 14.63
C GLU A 282 22.45 0.91 13.91
N LYS A 283 22.26 1.00 12.57
CA LYS A 283 22.70 2.13 11.73
C LYS A 283 21.60 3.19 11.57
N ASN A 284 20.42 3.00 12.17
CA ASN A 284 19.25 3.86 12.00
C ASN A 284 18.81 3.99 10.52
N SER A 285 18.86 2.90 9.76
CA SER A 285 18.48 2.89 8.33
C SER A 285 17.04 3.35 8.10
N HIS A 286 16.13 3.18 9.07
CA HIS A 286 14.76 3.67 9.03
C HIS A 286 14.65 5.21 9.02
N GLU A 287 15.51 5.91 9.78
CA GLU A 287 15.57 7.37 9.79
C GLU A 287 16.06 7.89 8.43
N TYR A 288 17.17 7.32 7.92
CA TYR A 288 17.71 7.66 6.60
C TYR A 288 16.67 7.45 5.50
N PHE A 289 15.99 6.30 5.49
CA PHE A 289 14.91 6.00 4.55
C PHE A 289 13.78 7.04 4.64
N GLY A 290 13.37 7.37 5.86
CA GLY A 290 12.35 8.37 6.13
C GLY A 290 12.66 9.74 5.52
N HIS A 291 13.91 10.18 5.59
CA HIS A 291 14.38 11.43 4.99
C HIS A 291 14.55 11.33 3.47
N LYS A 292 15.16 10.25 2.99
CA LYS A 292 15.43 10.03 1.57
C LYS A 292 14.15 10.08 0.73
N TYR A 293 13.10 9.44 1.20
CA TYR A 293 11.85 9.27 0.44
C TYR A 293 10.69 10.18 0.90
N ASN A 294 10.94 11.13 1.79
CA ASN A 294 9.90 12.03 2.34
C ASN A 294 8.69 11.25 2.91
N VAL A 295 8.99 10.21 3.69
CA VAL A 295 7.96 9.38 4.31
C VAL A 295 7.12 10.22 5.28
N SER A 296 5.82 9.96 5.36
CA SER A 296 4.92 10.70 6.24
C SER A 296 5.34 10.59 7.71
N ASN A 297 5.12 11.65 8.49
CA ASN A 297 5.49 11.68 9.91
C ASN A 297 4.86 10.53 10.70
N ASN A 298 3.61 10.18 10.41
CA ASN A 298 2.94 9.05 11.06
C ASN A 298 3.72 7.72 10.92
N ILE A 299 4.30 7.44 9.74
CA ILE A 299 5.10 6.22 9.53
C ILE A 299 6.47 6.37 10.21
N LYS A 300 7.11 7.53 10.13
CA LYS A 300 8.38 7.79 10.83
C LYS A 300 8.24 7.58 12.33
N ASP A 301 7.24 8.22 12.96
CA ASP A 301 6.99 8.12 14.40
C ASP A 301 6.75 6.67 14.85
N LYS A 302 6.02 5.88 14.03
CA LYS A 302 5.82 4.45 14.31
C LYS A 302 7.11 3.64 14.25
N LEU A 303 7.97 3.89 13.25
CA LEU A 303 9.26 3.20 13.11
C LEU A 303 10.21 3.58 14.25
N ASP A 304 10.29 4.87 14.58
CA ASP A 304 11.13 5.39 15.66
C ASP A 304 10.70 4.82 17.01
N LEU A 305 9.38 4.75 17.26
CA LEU A 305 8.83 4.17 18.48
C LEU A 305 9.14 2.66 18.57
N LEU A 306 9.03 1.92 17.45
CA LEU A 306 9.41 0.50 17.41
C LEU A 306 10.91 0.32 17.65
N ALA A 307 11.76 1.14 17.04
CA ALA A 307 13.20 1.10 17.24
C ALA A 307 13.60 1.41 18.69
N LYS A 308 12.99 2.44 19.30
CA LYS A 308 13.17 2.80 20.71
C LYS A 308 12.76 1.66 21.64
N ASN A 309 11.57 1.12 21.43
CA ASN A 309 11.07 0.05 22.29
C ASN A 309 11.83 -1.28 22.12
N LEU A 310 12.39 -1.52 20.92
CA LEU A 310 13.28 -2.67 20.70
C LEU A 310 14.59 -2.57 21.54
N ARG A 311 15.14 -1.36 21.68
CA ARG A 311 16.31 -1.11 22.56
C ARG A 311 15.92 -1.33 24.02
N LEU A 312 14.81 -0.75 24.48
CA LEU A 312 14.29 -0.96 25.84
C LEU A 312 14.03 -2.43 26.14
N LEU A 313 13.48 -3.18 25.18
CA LEU A 313 13.23 -4.62 25.34
C LEU A 313 14.55 -5.41 25.55
N LYS A 314 15.62 -5.03 24.89
CA LYS A 314 16.94 -5.67 25.08
C LYS A 314 17.55 -5.39 26.45
N GLU A 315 17.27 -4.23 27.03
CA GLU A 315 17.80 -3.79 28.33
C GLU A 315 16.92 -4.26 29.51
N ASN A 316 15.62 -4.43 29.30
CA ASN A 316 14.66 -4.78 30.36
C ASN A 316 14.09 -6.19 30.19
N LYS A 317 14.53 -7.12 31.04
CA LYS A 317 14.03 -8.50 31.05
C LYS A 317 12.55 -8.63 31.46
N ASP A 318 12.02 -7.66 32.16
CA ASP A 318 10.64 -7.64 32.64
C ASP A 318 9.66 -7.00 31.64
N PHE A 319 10.16 -6.54 30.48
CA PHE A 319 9.38 -5.80 29.48
C PHE A 319 8.06 -6.53 29.07
N PHE A 320 8.13 -7.84 28.84
CA PHE A 320 6.97 -8.70 28.53
C PHE A 320 6.47 -9.49 29.74
N ASN A 321 6.94 -9.18 30.94
CA ASN A 321 6.55 -9.82 32.18
C ASN A 321 5.88 -8.80 33.13
N LYS A 322 6.58 -8.31 34.14
CA LYS A 322 6.03 -7.40 35.17
C LYS A 322 5.57 -6.07 34.57
N ASP A 323 6.27 -5.56 33.52
CA ASP A 323 5.96 -4.28 32.89
C ASP A 323 4.97 -4.40 31.73
N LEU A 324 4.45 -5.60 31.44
CA LEU A 324 3.65 -5.84 30.24
C LEU A 324 2.39 -4.96 30.17
N GLU A 325 1.60 -4.89 31.24
CA GLU A 325 0.37 -4.10 31.26
C GLU A 325 0.66 -2.59 31.14
N LYS A 326 1.72 -2.12 31.78
CA LYS A 326 2.24 -0.76 31.60
C LYS A 326 2.62 -0.48 30.16
N ASN A 327 3.36 -1.39 29.54
CA ASN A 327 3.79 -1.23 28.15
C ASN A 327 2.61 -1.28 27.16
N ILE A 328 1.56 -2.08 27.46
CA ILE A 328 0.31 -2.10 26.70
C ILE A 328 -0.41 -0.76 26.82
N TYR A 329 -0.49 -0.20 28.02
CA TYR A 329 -1.12 1.10 28.25
C TYR A 329 -0.41 2.22 27.46
N LEU A 330 0.91 2.26 27.53
CA LEU A 330 1.72 3.30 26.87
C LEU A 330 1.75 3.19 25.32
N ASN A 331 1.64 1.98 24.76
CA ASN A 331 1.92 1.73 23.34
C ASN A 331 0.81 1.00 22.58
N ASN A 332 -0.22 0.47 23.26
CA ASN A 332 -1.27 -0.44 22.79
C ASN A 332 -0.78 -1.86 22.42
N LYS A 333 -1.75 -2.82 22.35
CA LYS A 333 -1.45 -4.23 22.06
C LYS A 333 -0.85 -4.46 20.68
N ASN A 334 -1.36 -3.76 19.65
CA ASN A 334 -0.90 -3.96 18.29
C ASN A 334 0.57 -3.57 18.11
N HIS A 335 1.00 -2.50 18.80
CA HIS A 335 2.40 -2.10 18.83
C HIS A 335 3.28 -3.17 19.47
N LEU A 336 2.85 -3.73 20.62
CA LEU A 336 3.62 -4.78 21.30
C LEU A 336 3.66 -6.10 20.51
N ILE A 337 2.61 -6.43 19.78
CA ILE A 337 2.62 -7.57 18.84
C ILE A 337 3.67 -7.32 17.74
N SER A 338 3.68 -6.14 17.13
CA SER A 338 4.68 -5.76 16.13
C SER A 338 6.10 -5.79 16.69
N LEU A 339 6.30 -5.32 17.92
CA LEU A 339 7.58 -5.36 18.61
C LEU A 339 8.04 -6.80 18.90
N ASN A 340 7.14 -7.67 19.33
CA ASN A 340 7.44 -9.10 19.55
C ASN A 340 7.84 -9.81 18.25
N ILE A 341 7.15 -9.51 17.14
CA ILE A 341 7.50 -9.99 15.80
C ILE A 341 8.90 -9.47 15.40
N LEU A 342 9.11 -8.18 15.54
CA LEU A 342 10.38 -7.53 15.20
C LEU A 342 11.55 -8.14 15.99
N ASN A 343 11.38 -8.33 17.29
CA ASN A 343 12.38 -8.98 18.14
C ASN A 343 12.69 -10.41 17.68
N PHE A 344 11.66 -11.21 17.38
CA PHE A 344 11.87 -12.56 16.85
C PHE A 344 12.63 -12.58 15.53
N VAL A 345 12.35 -11.64 14.66
CA VAL A 345 12.96 -11.59 13.33
C VAL A 345 14.41 -11.12 13.40
N ILE A 346 14.74 -10.18 14.29
CA ILE A 346 16.08 -9.60 14.43
C ILE A 346 16.97 -10.45 15.32
N ASP A 347 16.49 -10.85 16.51
CA ASP A 347 17.28 -11.64 17.45
C ASP A 347 17.19 -13.13 17.14
N THR A 348 18.31 -13.70 16.62
CA THR A 348 18.39 -15.12 16.30
C THR A 348 18.36 -16.03 17.54
N LYS A 349 18.67 -15.51 18.73
CA LYS A 349 18.61 -16.24 20.00
C LYS A 349 17.21 -16.33 20.56
N TYR A 350 16.32 -15.40 20.17
CA TYR A 350 14.91 -15.39 20.58
C TYR A 350 14.16 -16.54 19.89
N LYS A 351 13.68 -17.53 20.69
CA LYS A 351 13.09 -18.77 20.19
C LYS A 351 11.60 -18.60 19.87
N PHE A 352 11.09 -19.46 19.00
CA PHE A 352 9.64 -19.50 18.68
C PHE A 352 8.77 -19.74 19.92
N LYS A 353 9.25 -20.51 20.90
CA LYS A 353 8.56 -20.73 22.17
C LYS A 353 8.33 -19.41 22.91
N ASP A 354 9.40 -18.61 23.08
CA ASP A 354 9.36 -17.34 23.81
C ASP A 354 8.45 -16.32 23.07
N PHE A 355 8.57 -16.27 21.74
CA PHE A 355 7.69 -15.48 20.89
C PHE A 355 6.20 -15.83 21.09
N SER A 356 5.87 -17.13 21.06
CA SER A 356 4.50 -17.61 21.20
C SER A 356 3.94 -17.36 22.61
N GLU A 357 4.75 -17.55 23.65
CA GLU A 357 4.37 -17.26 25.04
C GLU A 357 4.10 -15.77 25.25
N ASN A 358 4.98 -14.90 24.76
CA ASN A 358 4.79 -13.45 24.86
C ASN A 358 3.58 -12.97 24.04
N LEU A 359 3.34 -13.51 22.85
CA LEU A 359 2.14 -13.22 22.08
C LEU A 359 0.87 -13.57 22.84
N LYS A 360 0.83 -14.75 23.48
CA LYS A 360 -0.30 -15.17 24.33
C LYS A 360 -0.50 -14.23 25.52
N LYS A 361 0.59 -13.80 26.19
CA LYS A 361 0.52 -12.83 27.29
C LYS A 361 -0.08 -11.50 26.82
N ILE A 362 0.44 -10.93 25.71
CA ILE A 362 -0.05 -9.66 25.15
C ILE A 362 -1.56 -9.74 24.83
N LEU A 363 -2.00 -10.83 24.18
CA LEU A 363 -3.40 -11.00 23.80
C LEU A 363 -4.34 -11.12 25.00
N ARG A 364 -3.91 -11.81 26.07
CA ARG A 364 -4.69 -12.06 27.29
C ARG A 364 -4.65 -10.91 28.29
N SER A 365 -3.66 -10.03 28.23
CA SER A 365 -3.51 -8.92 29.17
C SER A 365 -4.68 -7.95 29.10
N LYS A 366 -4.99 -7.31 30.22
CA LYS A 366 -6.00 -6.26 30.31
C LYS A 366 -5.50 -4.97 29.66
N THR A 367 -6.44 -4.18 29.18
CA THR A 367 -6.22 -2.79 28.79
C THR A 367 -6.83 -1.91 29.86
N TYR A 368 -6.13 -0.86 30.22
CA TYR A 368 -6.57 0.11 31.23
C TYR A 368 -6.85 1.44 30.58
N GLU A 369 -7.80 2.19 31.11
CA GLU A 369 -8.13 3.54 30.72
C GLU A 369 -7.97 4.47 31.94
N PHE A 370 -7.31 5.60 31.71
CA PHE A 370 -7.13 6.61 32.74
C PHE A 370 -8.31 7.59 32.69
N ASN A 371 -9.18 7.53 33.72
CA ASN A 371 -10.46 8.23 33.74
C ASN A 371 -10.43 9.53 34.56
N ILE A 372 -9.25 10.07 34.87
CA ILE A 372 -9.11 11.37 35.57
C ILE A 372 -8.79 12.41 34.51
N ASP A 373 -9.65 13.40 34.38
CA ASP A 373 -9.55 14.48 33.40
C ASP A 373 -9.45 15.87 34.09
N GLY A 374 -9.35 16.92 33.29
CA GLY A 374 -9.29 18.29 33.83
C GLY A 374 -10.51 18.71 34.60
N LYS A 375 -11.71 18.20 34.29
CA LYS A 375 -12.93 18.46 35.00
C LYS A 375 -12.87 17.86 36.41
N TYR A 376 -12.40 16.64 36.51
CA TYR A 376 -12.19 16.00 37.82
C TYR A 376 -11.25 16.81 38.72
N LEU A 377 -10.17 17.40 38.16
CA LEU A 377 -9.26 18.26 38.97
C LEU A 377 -9.95 19.52 39.46
N ILE A 378 -10.76 20.17 38.59
CA ILE A 378 -11.53 21.37 38.99
C ILE A 378 -12.53 21.03 40.10
N ASP A 379 -13.28 19.95 39.99
CA ASP A 379 -14.25 19.48 40.97
C ASP A 379 -13.59 19.11 42.32
N ASN A 380 -12.26 18.91 42.32
CA ASN A 380 -11.45 18.61 43.51
C ASN A 380 -10.54 19.80 43.92
N GLY A 381 -10.91 21.02 43.53
CA GLY A 381 -10.34 22.25 44.08
C GLY A 381 -9.10 22.79 43.36
N MET A 382 -8.80 22.31 42.12
CA MET A 382 -7.72 22.86 41.30
C MET A 382 -8.23 24.00 40.41
N GLU A 383 -7.53 25.12 40.42
CA GLU A 383 -7.83 26.21 39.46
C GLU A 383 -7.45 25.84 38.01
N GLN A 384 -8.25 26.36 37.08
CA GLN A 384 -7.99 26.14 35.63
C GLN A 384 -6.71 26.88 35.24
N GLY A 385 -5.73 26.13 34.65
CA GLY A 385 -4.47 26.74 34.25
C GLY A 385 -3.45 25.74 33.67
N VAL A 386 -2.29 26.26 33.31
CA VAL A 386 -1.20 25.51 32.68
C VAL A 386 -0.70 24.33 33.54
N LEU A 387 -0.88 24.41 34.88
CA LEU A 387 -0.44 23.37 35.79
C LEU A 387 -1.30 22.09 35.72
N MET A 388 -2.56 22.19 35.26
CA MET A 388 -3.47 21.04 35.19
C MET A 388 -2.87 19.87 34.39
N GLY A 389 -2.24 20.14 33.26
CA GLY A 389 -1.59 19.10 32.46
C GLY A 389 -0.43 18.40 33.17
N LYS A 390 0.33 19.15 33.98
CA LYS A 390 1.40 18.59 34.80
C LYS A 390 0.86 17.71 35.92
N VAL A 391 -0.22 18.15 36.57
CA VAL A 391 -0.87 17.41 37.67
C VAL A 391 -1.50 16.12 37.11
N LEU A 392 -2.24 16.19 36.00
CA LEU A 392 -2.79 15.00 35.36
C LEU A 392 -1.71 13.98 35.05
N LYS A 393 -0.62 14.43 34.43
CA LYS A 393 0.52 13.55 34.12
C LYS A 393 1.12 12.91 35.38
N LYS A 394 1.25 13.68 36.46
CA LYS A 394 1.78 13.15 37.72
C LYS A 394 0.85 12.12 38.38
N ILE A 395 -0.46 12.36 38.32
CA ILE A 395 -1.46 11.41 38.80
C ILE A 395 -1.44 10.13 37.96
N GLU A 396 -1.34 10.25 36.65
CA GLU A 396 -1.24 9.12 35.73
C GLU A 396 0.03 8.28 35.98
N GLU A 397 1.19 8.93 36.16
CA GLU A 397 2.45 8.26 36.54
C GLU A 397 2.33 7.46 37.83
N GLU A 398 1.72 8.02 38.87
CA GLU A 398 1.51 7.32 40.14
C GLU A 398 0.46 6.19 40.02
N TRP A 399 -0.60 6.40 39.21
CA TRP A 399 -1.59 5.38 38.90
C TRP A 399 -0.97 4.17 38.20
N ILE A 400 -0.11 4.41 37.19
CA ILE A 400 0.64 3.35 36.48
C ILE A 400 1.58 2.63 37.47
N LYS A 401 2.33 3.38 38.28
CA LYS A 401 3.30 2.83 39.24
C LYS A 401 2.64 1.92 40.25
N ASN A 402 1.39 2.24 40.64
CA ASN A 402 0.61 1.48 41.60
C ASN A 402 -0.31 0.42 40.96
N ASN A 403 0.12 -0.18 39.80
CA ASN A 403 -0.61 -1.20 39.06
C ASN A 403 -2.04 -0.75 38.69
N PHE A 404 -2.16 0.44 38.12
CA PHE A 404 -3.42 1.04 37.65
C PHE A 404 -4.46 1.24 38.77
N LYS A 405 -3.99 1.58 39.95
CA LYS A 405 -4.82 1.92 41.11
C LYS A 405 -4.36 3.23 41.74
N ILE A 406 -5.28 4.11 42.05
CA ILE A 406 -5.02 5.34 42.76
C ILE A 406 -6.23 5.66 43.67
N THR A 407 -5.96 6.06 44.88
CA THR A 407 -7.01 6.44 45.81
C THR A 407 -7.32 7.93 45.74
N LYS A 408 -8.55 8.34 46.07
CA LYS A 408 -8.91 9.77 46.14
C LYS A 408 -7.95 10.56 47.02
N LYS A 409 -7.50 9.99 48.16
CA LYS A 409 -6.54 10.61 49.06
C LYS A 409 -5.22 10.94 48.36
N GLN A 410 -4.65 9.99 47.61
CA GLN A 410 -3.42 10.21 46.83
C GLN A 410 -3.61 11.30 45.74
N VAL A 411 -4.76 11.32 45.07
CA VAL A 411 -5.06 12.36 44.08
C VAL A 411 -5.10 13.73 44.76
N HIS A 412 -5.79 13.88 45.88
CA HIS A 412 -5.84 15.15 46.61
C HIS A 412 -4.46 15.59 47.12
N GLU A 413 -3.63 14.67 47.58
CA GLU A 413 -2.25 14.97 48.03
C GLU A 413 -1.44 15.54 46.86
N ILE A 414 -1.55 14.95 45.64
CA ILE A 414 -0.86 15.45 44.45
C ILE A 414 -1.40 16.84 44.06
N ILE A 415 -2.72 17.05 44.06
CA ILE A 415 -3.32 18.36 43.72
C ILE A 415 -2.78 19.42 44.67
N ARG A 416 -2.75 19.17 45.98
CA ARG A 416 -2.23 20.13 47.00
C ARG A 416 -0.78 20.52 46.76
N LEU A 417 0.07 19.60 46.32
CA LEU A 417 1.49 19.90 46.01
C LEU A 417 1.68 20.90 44.85
N TYR A 418 0.67 21.13 44.05
CA TYR A 418 0.71 22.02 42.87
C TYR A 418 -0.26 23.20 42.98
N SER A 419 -1.08 23.27 44.08
CA SER A 419 -2.02 24.37 44.32
C SER A 419 -1.43 25.44 45.28
N ASN A 420 -0.20 25.21 45.77
CA ASN A 420 0.62 26.16 46.54
C ASN A 420 1.71 26.67 45.56
#